data_6de9f2309f392ead6e3fbb21fb1d69a9
#
_entry.id   6de9f2309f392ead6e3fbb21fb1d69a9
#
_cell.length_a   1.000
_cell.length_b   1.000
_cell.length_c   1.000
_cell.angle_alpha   90.00
_cell.angle_beta   90.00
_cell.angle_gamma   90.00
#
_symmetry.space_group_name_H-M   'P 1'
#
loop_
_entity.id
_entity.type
_entity.pdbx_description
1 polymer ?
#
loop_
_entity_poly.entity_id
_entity_poly.type
_entity_poly.pdbx_seq_one_letter_code
_entity_poly.pdbx_strand_id
1 'polypeptide(L)'
;GNAMNHKEKQSITHYISIRFAAIILIMASIMILFISYFSNKTIYFDIKRQIRRESRYDFLNVEVRNGKILVNKNFIFRENHVQKLVLDSRGRTIRGHYPDKELNNYPLNQWDFRRVQCSSGYYYIFDRPFLKKDSVTNKRILIIIRNIGKKTDFNSQYQTMKYISYAFTFAISIIGLLLIGAVSSRLTIPMKEIKDTAD
;
A
#
# COMPACT_ATOMS: atom_id res chain seq x y z
N GLY A 1 -62.89 -3.77 11.39
CA GLY A 1 -61.45 -3.64 11.62
C GLY A 1 -60.71 -4.59 10.66
N ASN A 2 -59.98 -4.02 9.70
CA ASN A 2 -59.23 -4.75 8.68
C ASN A 2 -58.15 -5.65 9.31
N ALA A 3 -58.41 -6.92 9.44
CA ALA A 3 -57.37 -7.89 9.71
C ALA A 3 -56.46 -7.96 8.47
N MET A 4 -55.35 -7.25 8.54
CA MET A 4 -54.30 -7.30 7.51
C MET A 4 -53.83 -8.76 7.30
N ASN A 5 -54.02 -9.27 6.12
CA ASN A 5 -53.84 -10.68 5.78
C ASN A 5 -52.38 -11.13 6.13
N HIS A 6 -52.23 -12.27 6.73
CA HIS A 6 -50.93 -12.84 7.20
C HIS A 6 -49.86 -12.86 6.08
N LYS A 7 -50.30 -13.00 4.82
CA LYS A 7 -49.46 -12.91 3.64
C LYS A 7 -48.90 -11.47 3.40
N GLU A 8 -49.70 -10.42 3.64
CA GLU A 8 -49.24 -9.04 3.47
C GLU A 8 -48.18 -8.64 4.51
N LYS A 9 -48.35 -9.07 5.76
CA LYS A 9 -47.38 -8.81 6.83
C LYS A 9 -46.04 -9.50 6.58
N GLN A 10 -46.04 -10.74 6.13
CA GLN A 10 -44.82 -11.45 5.72
C GLN A 10 -44.15 -10.77 4.55
N SER A 11 -44.91 -10.25 3.60
CA SER A 11 -44.40 -9.49 2.46
C SER A 11 -43.68 -8.22 2.89
N ILE A 12 -44.24 -7.45 3.83
CA ILE A 12 -43.66 -6.20 4.32
C ILE A 12 -42.34 -6.43 5.07
N THR A 13 -42.31 -7.43 5.99
CA THR A 13 -41.10 -7.77 6.73
C THR A 13 -39.98 -8.23 5.80
N HIS A 14 -40.32 -9.07 4.84
CA HIS A 14 -39.39 -9.57 3.84
C HIS A 14 -38.84 -8.42 2.97
N TYR A 15 -39.68 -7.50 2.55
CA TYR A 15 -39.31 -6.32 1.76
C TYR A 15 -38.36 -5.40 2.53
N ILE A 16 -38.65 -5.13 3.81
CA ILE A 16 -37.78 -4.32 4.68
C ILE A 16 -36.42 -5.01 4.85
N SER A 17 -36.42 -6.31 5.15
CA SER A 17 -35.16 -7.06 5.34
C SER A 17 -34.28 -7.05 4.07
N ILE A 18 -34.86 -7.18 2.89
CA ILE A 18 -34.12 -7.12 1.62
C ILE A 18 -33.51 -5.73 1.41
N ARG A 19 -34.24 -4.65 1.72
CA ARG A 19 -33.69 -3.30 1.60
C ARG A 19 -32.51 -3.06 2.54
N PHE A 20 -32.62 -3.49 3.80
CA PHE A 20 -31.50 -3.39 4.75
C PHE A 20 -30.31 -4.24 4.34
N ALA A 21 -30.54 -5.46 3.85
CA ALA A 21 -29.49 -6.32 3.33
C ALA A 21 -28.79 -5.66 2.13
N ALA A 22 -29.52 -5.06 1.22
CA ALA A 22 -28.96 -4.32 0.07
C ALA A 22 -28.10 -3.13 0.54
N ILE A 23 -28.56 -2.36 1.53
CA ILE A 23 -27.79 -1.25 2.09
C ILE A 23 -26.47 -1.75 2.68
N ILE A 24 -26.48 -2.83 3.47
CA ILE A 24 -25.25 -3.40 4.06
C ILE A 24 -24.29 -3.85 2.97
N LEU A 25 -24.75 -4.52 1.92
CA LEU A 25 -23.92 -4.95 0.81
C LEU A 25 -23.30 -3.77 0.05
N ILE A 26 -24.05 -2.70 -0.16
CA ILE A 26 -23.55 -1.47 -0.79
C ILE A 26 -22.48 -0.84 0.10
N MET A 27 -22.73 -0.70 1.41
CA MET A 27 -21.76 -0.14 2.35
C MET A 27 -20.49 -0.99 2.44
N ALA A 28 -20.60 -2.31 2.47
CA ALA A 28 -19.46 -3.21 2.43
C ALA A 28 -18.64 -3.05 1.15
N SER A 29 -19.28 -2.92 0.00
CA SER A 29 -18.63 -2.69 -1.28
C SER A 29 -17.86 -1.36 -1.31
N ILE A 30 -18.48 -0.29 -0.80
CA ILE A 30 -17.83 1.02 -0.67
C ILE A 30 -16.60 0.93 0.25
N MET A 31 -16.70 0.24 1.39
CA MET A 31 -15.59 0.04 2.31
C MET A 31 -14.44 -0.73 1.67
N ILE A 32 -14.71 -1.77 0.90
CA ILE A 32 -13.69 -2.54 0.18
C ILE A 32 -12.97 -1.66 -0.84
N LEU A 33 -13.69 -0.85 -1.61
CA LEU A 33 -13.09 0.09 -2.56
C LEU A 33 -12.24 1.14 -1.85
N PHE A 34 -12.73 1.67 -0.74
CA PHE A 34 -12.02 2.66 0.07
C PHE A 34 -10.71 2.08 0.65
N ILE A 35 -10.77 0.88 1.24
CA ILE A 35 -9.59 0.18 1.78
C ILE A 35 -8.57 -0.07 0.66
N SER A 36 -9.01 -0.51 -0.52
CA SER A 36 -8.13 -0.74 -1.67
C SER A 36 -7.43 0.53 -2.13
N TYR A 37 -8.17 1.62 -2.26
CA TYR A 37 -7.62 2.90 -2.70
C TYR A 37 -6.62 3.47 -1.68
N PHE A 38 -7.03 3.51 -0.41
CA PHE A 38 -6.20 4.07 0.68
C PHE A 38 -4.94 3.26 0.92
N SER A 39 -5.05 1.93 0.89
CA SER A 39 -3.92 1.01 1.04
C SER A 39 -2.85 1.26 -0.03
N ASN A 40 -3.25 1.37 -1.30
CA ASN A 40 -2.29 1.62 -2.38
C ASN A 40 -1.56 2.97 -2.23
N LYS A 41 -2.26 4.01 -1.77
CA LYS A 41 -1.67 5.32 -1.53
C LYS A 41 -0.70 5.31 -0.35
N THR A 42 -1.08 4.66 0.75
CA THR A 42 -0.25 4.52 1.95
C THR A 42 1.03 3.74 1.65
N ILE A 43 0.93 2.62 0.91
CA ILE A 43 2.09 1.83 0.47
C ILE A 43 3.09 2.70 -0.28
N TYR A 44 2.64 3.52 -1.22
CA TYR A 44 3.52 4.41 -1.98
C TYR A 44 4.29 5.37 -1.07
N PHE A 45 3.62 6.01 -0.12
CA PHE A 45 4.25 6.94 0.82
C PHE A 45 5.21 6.24 1.78
N ASP A 46 4.89 5.04 2.23
CA ASP A 46 5.74 4.27 3.13
C ASP A 46 7.01 3.79 2.42
N ILE A 47 6.91 3.30 1.20
CA ILE A 47 8.06 2.93 0.38
C ILE A 47 8.97 4.15 0.16
N LYS A 48 8.39 5.30 -0.20
CA LYS A 48 9.12 6.54 -0.36
C LYS A 48 9.88 6.94 0.91
N ARG A 49 9.22 6.83 2.06
CA ARG A 49 9.82 7.13 3.37
C ARG A 49 10.92 6.15 3.72
N GLN A 50 10.71 4.87 3.47
CA GLN A 50 11.69 3.82 3.72
C GLN A 50 12.94 4.02 2.87
N ILE A 51 12.81 4.18 1.55
CA ILE A 51 13.94 4.40 0.64
C ILE A 51 14.72 5.66 1.04
N ARG A 52 14.04 6.75 1.39
CA ARG A 52 14.70 7.98 1.87
C ARG A 52 15.45 7.77 3.19
N ARG A 53 14.91 6.96 4.09
CA ARG A 53 15.55 6.65 5.38
C ARG A 53 16.82 5.85 5.16
N GLU A 54 16.75 4.77 4.37
CA GLU A 54 17.87 3.89 4.07
C GLU A 54 19.03 4.63 3.39
N SER A 55 18.73 5.66 2.60
CA SER A 55 19.76 6.44 1.90
C SER A 55 20.41 7.55 2.73
N ARG A 56 19.97 7.75 3.99
CA ARG A 56 20.34 8.94 4.77
C ARG A 56 21.85 9.05 5.07
N TYR A 57 22.49 7.92 5.37
CA TYR A 57 23.88 7.86 5.84
C TYR A 57 24.85 7.24 4.84
N ASP A 58 24.39 6.88 3.67
CA ASP A 58 25.21 6.21 2.65
C ASP A 58 26.42 7.04 2.22
N PHE A 59 26.30 8.38 2.26
CA PHE A 59 27.40 9.30 1.90
C PHE A 59 28.63 9.17 2.82
N LEU A 60 28.47 8.62 4.03
CA LEU A 60 29.58 8.41 4.96
C LEU A 60 30.54 7.34 4.48
N ASN A 61 30.05 6.39 3.70
CA ASN A 61 30.82 5.25 3.19
C ASN A 61 31.38 5.49 1.78
N VAL A 62 31.32 6.72 1.28
CA VAL A 62 31.87 7.07 -0.02
C VAL A 62 32.89 8.19 0.17
N GLU A 63 34.07 8.02 -0.41
CA GLU A 63 35.19 8.96 -0.35
C GLU A 63 35.61 9.37 -1.76
N VAL A 64 36.27 10.51 -1.86
CA VAL A 64 36.90 10.97 -3.09
C VAL A 64 38.36 11.21 -2.84
N ARG A 65 39.19 10.59 -3.64
CA ARG A 65 40.64 10.76 -3.57
C ARG A 65 41.22 10.87 -4.97
N ASN A 66 41.92 11.94 -5.22
CA ASN A 66 42.56 12.22 -6.51
C ASN A 66 41.61 12.10 -7.71
N GLY A 67 40.42 12.68 -7.60
CA GLY A 67 39.37 12.64 -8.61
C GLY A 67 38.64 11.29 -8.77
N LYS A 68 39.04 10.26 -8.02
CA LYS A 68 38.39 8.93 -8.04
C LYS A 68 37.43 8.78 -6.90
N ILE A 69 36.25 8.26 -7.21
CA ILE A 69 35.22 7.91 -6.22
C ILE A 69 35.55 6.51 -5.68
N LEU A 70 35.76 6.43 -4.36
CA LEU A 70 36.08 5.22 -3.64
C LEU A 70 34.91 4.85 -2.74
N VAL A 71 34.44 3.62 -2.84
CA VAL A 71 33.35 3.10 -2.00
C VAL A 71 33.96 2.20 -0.94
N ASN A 72 33.69 2.51 0.33
CA ASN A 72 34.19 1.77 1.47
C ASN A 72 33.62 0.33 1.45
N LYS A 73 34.36 -0.60 2.02
CA LYS A 73 33.90 -2.01 2.20
C LYS A 73 32.63 -2.13 3.06
N ASN A 74 32.39 -1.16 3.93
CA ASN A 74 31.22 -1.10 4.79
C ASN A 74 29.97 -0.53 4.08
N PHE A 75 30.05 -0.17 2.80
CA PHE A 75 28.89 0.28 2.05
C PHE A 75 27.93 -0.88 1.81
N ILE A 76 26.69 -0.73 2.26
CA ILE A 76 25.66 -1.77 2.12
C ILE A 76 24.89 -1.52 0.82
N PHE A 77 25.18 -2.36 -0.18
CA PHE A 77 24.54 -2.26 -1.50
C PHE A 77 23.11 -2.79 -1.56
N ARG A 78 22.70 -3.61 -0.61
CA ARG A 78 21.32 -4.11 -0.50
C ARG A 78 20.90 -4.18 0.96
N GLU A 79 19.85 -3.44 1.28
CA GLU A 79 19.30 -3.37 2.63
C GLU A 79 17.77 -3.19 2.56
N ASN A 80 17.02 -3.96 3.36
CA ASN A 80 15.57 -3.83 3.50
C ASN A 80 14.82 -3.71 2.15
N HIS A 81 15.16 -4.59 1.19
CA HIS A 81 14.60 -4.60 -0.17
C HIS A 81 14.99 -3.41 -1.06
N VAL A 82 15.90 -2.56 -0.61
CA VAL A 82 16.46 -1.45 -1.38
C VAL A 82 17.83 -1.84 -1.90
N GLN A 83 18.02 -1.77 -3.20
CA GLN A 83 19.31 -1.93 -3.85
C GLN A 83 19.90 -0.56 -4.17
N LYS A 84 21.20 -0.40 -3.91
CA LYS A 84 21.90 0.86 -4.01
C LYS A 84 23.01 0.78 -5.05
N LEU A 85 23.17 1.87 -5.79
CA LEU A 85 24.27 2.05 -6.75
C LEU A 85 24.92 3.41 -6.49
N VAL A 86 26.24 3.43 -6.64
CA VAL A 86 27.01 4.69 -6.61
C VAL A 86 27.30 5.09 -8.04
N LEU A 87 26.87 6.28 -8.42
CA LEU A 87 26.99 6.85 -9.75
C LEU A 87 27.82 8.13 -9.71
N ASP A 88 28.49 8.43 -10.82
CA ASP A 88 29.12 9.74 -11.02
C ASP A 88 28.08 10.80 -11.45
N SER A 89 28.52 12.04 -11.61
CA SER A 89 27.67 13.17 -12.03
C SER A 89 27.04 13.00 -13.41
N ARG A 90 27.57 12.09 -14.23
CA ARG A 90 27.06 11.77 -15.58
C ARG A 90 26.12 10.56 -15.57
N GLY A 91 25.88 9.94 -14.41
CA GLY A 91 25.04 8.74 -14.29
C GLY A 91 25.74 7.44 -14.60
N ARG A 92 27.08 7.43 -14.75
CA ARG A 92 27.81 6.19 -14.95
C ARG A 92 27.99 5.47 -13.62
N THR A 93 27.75 4.15 -13.64
CA THR A 93 27.90 3.32 -12.44
C THR A 93 29.36 3.14 -12.05
N ILE A 94 29.69 3.58 -10.83
CA ILE A 94 31.00 3.36 -10.21
C ILE A 94 31.03 2.05 -9.46
N ARG A 95 29.96 1.75 -8.69
CA ARG A 95 29.81 0.51 -7.92
C ARG A 95 28.34 0.14 -7.78
N GLY A 96 28.09 -1.15 -7.65
CA GLY A 96 26.76 -1.73 -7.53
C GLY A 96 26.27 -2.30 -8.86
N HIS A 97 25.12 -2.96 -8.83
CA HIS A 97 24.49 -3.60 -9.99
C HIS A 97 23.03 -3.25 -10.04
N TYR A 98 22.51 -3.05 -11.24
CA TYR A 98 21.06 -2.87 -11.44
C TYR A 98 20.34 -4.21 -11.25
N PRO A 99 19.21 -4.23 -10.52
CA PRO A 99 18.38 -5.44 -10.38
C PRO A 99 17.73 -5.84 -11.72
N ASP A 100 17.58 -4.89 -12.62
CA ASP A 100 17.08 -5.07 -13.98
C ASP A 100 17.90 -4.19 -14.93
N LYS A 101 18.34 -4.75 -16.06
CA LYS A 101 19.18 -4.03 -17.03
C LYS A 101 18.48 -2.81 -17.64
N GLU A 102 17.15 -2.86 -17.78
CA GLU A 102 16.35 -1.76 -18.31
C GLU A 102 16.44 -0.50 -17.46
N LEU A 103 16.69 -0.66 -16.15
CA LEU A 103 16.82 0.47 -15.21
C LEU A 103 18.03 1.37 -15.50
N ASN A 104 19.04 0.86 -16.19
CA ASN A 104 20.20 1.64 -16.59
C ASN A 104 19.84 2.74 -17.62
N ASN A 105 18.74 2.57 -18.35
CA ASN A 105 18.29 3.52 -19.38
C ASN A 105 17.53 4.73 -18.80
N TYR A 106 17.20 4.68 -17.51
CA TYR A 106 16.48 5.78 -16.88
C TYR A 106 17.43 6.91 -16.47
N PRO A 107 17.19 8.15 -16.96
CA PRO A 107 18.04 9.30 -16.68
C PRO A 107 18.09 9.61 -15.17
N LEU A 108 19.12 10.34 -14.75
CA LEU A 108 19.20 10.88 -13.40
C LEU A 108 18.09 11.90 -13.19
N ASN A 109 17.45 11.82 -12.02
CA ASN A 109 16.50 12.82 -11.59
C ASN A 109 16.70 13.08 -10.09
N GLN A 110 17.50 14.11 -9.81
CA GLN A 110 17.97 14.43 -8.47
C GLN A 110 16.81 14.73 -7.54
N TRP A 111 16.79 14.07 -6.37
CA TRP A 111 15.78 14.25 -5.33
C TRP A 111 14.34 13.85 -5.72
N ASP A 112 14.17 13.27 -6.89
CA ASP A 112 12.86 12.79 -7.30
C ASP A 112 12.67 11.30 -7.00
N PHE A 113 11.48 10.97 -6.52
CA PHE A 113 11.04 9.62 -6.29
C PHE A 113 10.05 9.23 -7.38
N ARG A 114 10.43 8.30 -8.22
CA ARG A 114 9.63 7.90 -9.37
C ARG A 114 9.39 6.41 -9.43
N ARG A 115 8.23 6.05 -9.95
CA ARG A 115 7.89 4.69 -10.30
C ARG A 115 8.18 4.47 -11.78
N VAL A 116 8.88 3.40 -12.09
CA VAL A 116 9.20 2.98 -13.44
C VAL A 116 8.72 1.56 -13.68
N GLN A 117 8.38 1.26 -14.92
CA GLN A 117 7.96 -0.07 -15.34
C GLN A 117 9.03 -0.69 -16.20
N CYS A 118 9.47 -1.90 -15.83
CA CYS A 118 10.36 -2.76 -16.60
C CYS A 118 9.65 -4.07 -16.95
N SER A 119 10.24 -4.87 -17.80
CA SER A 119 9.73 -6.20 -18.16
C SER A 119 9.54 -7.10 -16.93
N SER A 120 10.42 -6.99 -15.93
CA SER A 120 10.36 -7.75 -14.68
C SER A 120 9.43 -7.17 -13.60
N GLY A 121 8.72 -6.06 -13.88
CA GLY A 121 7.76 -5.44 -12.98
C GLY A 121 7.99 -3.96 -12.71
N TYR A 122 7.34 -3.47 -11.65
CA TYR A 122 7.45 -2.06 -11.24
C TYR A 122 8.57 -1.87 -10.24
N TYR A 123 9.35 -0.81 -10.44
CA TYR A 123 10.42 -0.37 -9.54
C TYR A 123 10.22 1.07 -9.10
N TYR A 124 10.74 1.38 -7.93
CA TYR A 124 10.85 2.74 -7.42
C TYR A 124 12.32 3.13 -7.46
N ILE A 125 12.60 4.32 -8.02
CA ILE A 125 13.95 4.89 -8.13
C ILE A 125 13.98 6.19 -7.35
N PHE A 126 15.02 6.36 -6.54
CA PHE A 126 15.31 7.59 -5.84
C PHE A 126 16.80 7.91 -5.96
N ASP A 127 17.12 8.99 -6.65
CA ASP A 127 18.47 9.46 -6.85
C ASP A 127 18.79 10.53 -5.79
N ARG A 128 19.78 10.26 -4.95
CA ARG A 128 20.22 11.17 -3.92
C ARG A 128 21.58 11.75 -4.28
N PRO A 129 21.66 13.05 -4.65
CA PRO A 129 22.93 13.71 -4.92
C PRO A 129 23.57 14.18 -3.60
N PHE A 130 24.89 14.15 -3.56
CA PHE A 130 25.69 14.78 -2.52
C PHE A 130 27.04 15.22 -3.07
N LEU A 131 27.59 16.26 -2.45
CA LEU A 131 28.90 16.80 -2.80
C LEU A 131 29.92 16.27 -1.80
N LYS A 132 30.96 15.63 -2.30
CA LYS A 132 32.09 15.16 -1.50
C LYS A 132 33.34 15.92 -1.90
N LYS A 133 34.09 16.36 -0.90
CA LYS A 133 35.37 17.05 -1.11
C LYS A 133 36.45 16.00 -1.34
N ASP A 134 37.22 16.19 -2.40
CA ASP A 134 38.40 15.38 -2.69
C ASP A 134 39.46 15.64 -1.65
N SER A 135 40.00 14.62 -1.03
CA SER A 135 41.02 14.73 0.03
C SER A 135 42.36 15.26 -0.45
N VAL A 136 42.63 15.18 -1.75
CA VAL A 136 43.90 15.60 -2.36
C VAL A 136 43.78 16.94 -3.07
N THR A 137 42.79 17.09 -3.93
CA THR A 137 42.63 18.29 -4.79
C THR A 137 41.76 19.39 -4.19
N ASN A 138 41.11 19.12 -3.05
CA ASN A 138 40.12 20.00 -2.40
C ASN A 138 38.89 20.35 -3.27
N LYS A 139 38.77 19.79 -4.47
CA LYS A 139 37.62 20.01 -5.35
C LYS A 139 36.40 19.25 -4.83
N ARG A 140 35.23 19.85 -5.02
CA ARG A 140 33.94 19.17 -4.72
C ARG A 140 33.50 18.38 -5.93
N ILE A 141 33.21 17.10 -5.69
CA ILE A 141 32.74 16.18 -6.73
C ILE A 141 31.31 15.76 -6.38
N LEU A 142 30.41 15.85 -7.36
CA LEU A 142 29.04 15.40 -7.24
C LEU A 142 28.99 13.89 -7.40
N ILE A 143 28.42 13.23 -6.44
CA ILE A 143 28.18 11.79 -6.41
C ILE A 143 26.69 11.57 -6.25
N ILE A 144 26.16 10.55 -6.89
CA ILE A 144 24.75 10.21 -6.81
C ILE A 144 24.61 8.79 -6.31
N ILE A 145 23.83 8.59 -5.26
CA ILE A 145 23.42 7.26 -4.82
C ILE A 145 22.02 7.02 -5.36
N ARG A 146 21.92 6.06 -6.28
CA ARG A 146 20.66 5.58 -6.82
C ARG A 146 20.14 4.46 -5.95
N ASN A 147 18.96 4.65 -5.37
CA ASN A 147 18.26 3.66 -4.57
C ASN A 147 17.12 3.09 -5.39
N ILE A 148 17.05 1.77 -5.47
CA ILE A 148 16.09 1.04 -6.29
C ILE A 148 15.38 0.02 -5.40
N GLY A 149 14.06 0.04 -5.42
CA GLY A 149 13.23 -0.93 -4.73
C GLY A 149 12.20 -1.55 -5.67
N LYS A 150 12.09 -2.87 -5.70
CA LYS A 150 11.06 -3.57 -6.47
C LYS A 150 9.73 -3.51 -5.72
N LYS A 151 8.66 -3.10 -6.39
CA LYS A 151 7.33 -2.94 -5.76
C LYS A 151 6.85 -4.24 -5.08
N THR A 152 7.09 -5.39 -5.69
CA THR A 152 6.68 -6.70 -5.16
C THR A 152 7.33 -7.03 -3.82
N ASP A 153 8.58 -6.61 -3.60
CA ASP A 153 9.34 -6.92 -2.40
C ASP A 153 8.79 -6.16 -1.17
N PHE A 154 8.21 -4.98 -1.39
CA PHE A 154 7.52 -4.20 -0.36
C PHE A 154 6.08 -4.65 -0.14
N ASN A 155 5.47 -5.28 -1.13
CA ASN A 155 4.04 -5.61 -1.10
C ASN A 155 3.69 -6.74 -0.12
N SER A 156 4.61 -7.63 0.25
CA SER A 156 4.29 -8.83 1.05
C SER A 156 3.63 -8.50 2.40
N GLN A 157 4.15 -7.51 3.12
CA GLN A 157 3.58 -7.06 4.40
C GLN A 157 2.22 -6.38 4.22
N TYR A 158 2.07 -5.57 3.17
CA TYR A 158 0.85 -4.83 2.90
C TYR A 158 -0.27 -5.69 2.33
N GLN A 159 0.05 -6.74 1.58
CA GLN A 159 -0.92 -7.72 1.11
C GLN A 159 -1.62 -8.40 2.29
N THR A 160 -0.89 -8.82 3.29
CA THR A 160 -1.44 -9.44 4.50
C THR A 160 -2.41 -8.49 5.22
N MET A 161 -2.03 -7.24 5.43
CA MET A 161 -2.91 -6.21 6.03
C MET A 161 -4.19 -5.98 5.22
N LYS A 162 -4.06 -5.96 3.90
CA LYS A 162 -5.19 -5.79 2.98
C LYS A 162 -6.18 -6.97 3.07
N TYR A 163 -5.69 -8.20 3.09
CA TYR A 163 -6.54 -9.39 3.26
C TYR A 163 -7.21 -9.43 4.63
N ILE A 164 -6.53 -9.05 5.71
CA ILE A 164 -7.12 -8.95 7.04
C ILE A 164 -8.25 -7.91 7.04
N SER A 165 -8.05 -6.74 6.42
CA SER A 165 -9.08 -5.70 6.32
C SER A 165 -10.30 -6.16 5.53
N TYR A 166 -10.11 -6.91 4.45
CA TYR A 166 -11.22 -7.49 3.68
C TYR A 166 -11.98 -8.55 4.48
N ALA A 167 -11.26 -9.45 5.15
CA ALA A 167 -11.88 -10.48 5.99
C ALA A 167 -12.70 -9.87 7.14
N PHE A 168 -12.18 -8.78 7.75
CA PHE A 168 -12.88 -8.04 8.80
C PHE A 168 -14.15 -7.37 8.28
N THR A 169 -14.09 -6.70 7.12
CA THR A 169 -15.26 -6.09 6.48
C THR A 169 -16.33 -7.13 6.14
N PHE A 170 -15.91 -8.29 5.63
CA PHE A 170 -16.80 -9.40 5.33
C PHE A 170 -17.46 -9.96 6.59
N ALA A 171 -16.71 -10.19 7.66
CA ALA A 171 -17.24 -10.66 8.95
C ALA A 171 -18.28 -9.70 9.54
N ILE A 172 -18.00 -8.39 9.55
CA ILE A 172 -18.95 -7.37 10.02
C ILE A 172 -20.22 -7.38 9.18
N SER A 173 -20.11 -7.54 7.85
CA SER A 173 -21.27 -7.60 6.95
C SER A 173 -22.15 -8.80 7.25
N ILE A 174 -21.57 -9.98 7.51
CA ILE A 174 -22.31 -11.19 7.91
C ILE A 174 -23.03 -10.95 9.25
N ILE A 175 -22.34 -10.41 10.25
CA ILE A 175 -22.94 -10.10 11.56
C ILE A 175 -24.12 -9.15 11.39
N GLY A 176 -23.98 -8.10 10.59
CA GLY A 176 -25.06 -7.16 10.29
C GLY A 176 -26.27 -7.84 9.65
N LEU A 177 -26.07 -8.73 8.69
CA LEU A 177 -27.16 -9.50 8.05
C LEU A 177 -27.87 -10.43 9.05
N LEU A 178 -27.12 -11.10 9.92
CA LEU A 178 -27.69 -11.96 10.97
C LEU A 178 -28.51 -11.16 11.99
N LEU A 179 -28.05 -9.98 12.39
CA LEU A 179 -28.78 -9.09 13.29
C LEU A 179 -30.10 -8.62 12.67
N ILE A 180 -30.10 -8.27 11.39
CA ILE A 180 -31.33 -7.89 10.67
C ILE A 180 -32.31 -9.07 10.68
N GLY A 181 -31.85 -10.28 10.38
CA GLY A 181 -32.67 -11.47 10.43
C GLY A 181 -33.28 -11.73 11.81
N ALA A 182 -32.48 -11.60 12.88
CA ALA A 182 -32.92 -11.77 14.25
C ALA A 182 -33.93 -10.70 14.70
N VAL A 183 -33.70 -9.44 14.36
CA VAL A 183 -34.63 -8.35 14.68
C VAL A 183 -35.94 -8.49 13.91
N SER A 184 -35.87 -8.82 12.63
CA SER A 184 -37.06 -9.05 11.79
C SER A 184 -37.92 -10.20 12.33
N SER A 185 -37.30 -11.28 12.80
CA SER A 185 -38.01 -12.42 13.39
C SER A 185 -38.69 -12.04 14.73
N ARG A 186 -38.04 -11.25 15.58
CA ARG A 186 -38.59 -10.79 16.87
C ARG A 186 -39.74 -9.81 16.71
N LEU A 187 -39.76 -8.99 15.71
CA LEU A 187 -40.85 -8.05 15.43
C LEU A 187 -42.12 -8.77 14.93
N THR A 188 -41.99 -9.96 14.40
CA THR A 188 -43.12 -10.77 13.93
C THR A 188 -43.79 -11.62 15.03
N ILE A 189 -43.09 -11.93 16.14
CA ILE A 189 -43.58 -12.78 17.23
C ILE A 189 -44.66 -12.11 18.08
N PRO A 190 -44.51 -10.85 18.60
CA PRO A 190 -45.48 -10.25 19.47
C PRO A 190 -46.81 -9.88 18.80
N MET A 191 -46.86 -9.85 17.48
CA MET A 191 -48.13 -9.66 16.74
C MET A 191 -48.97 -10.95 16.61
N LYS A 192 -48.39 -12.11 16.87
CA LYS A 192 -49.16 -13.37 17.01
C LYS A 192 -49.86 -13.45 18.34
N GLU A 193 -49.22 -13.07 19.45
CA GLU A 193 -49.83 -13.13 20.80
C GLU A 193 -50.98 -12.16 20.95
N ILE A 194 -50.96 -10.99 20.32
CA ILE A 194 -52.08 -10.03 20.35
C ILE A 194 -53.32 -10.56 19.61
N LYS A 195 -53.14 -11.43 18.64
CA LYS A 195 -54.25 -12.02 17.88
C LYS A 195 -54.95 -13.14 18.63
N ASP A 196 -54.17 -13.95 19.38
CA ASP A 196 -54.71 -15.08 20.14
C ASP A 196 -55.39 -14.67 21.45
N THR A 197 -55.27 -13.37 21.86
CA THR A 197 -55.90 -12.80 23.04
C THR A 197 -57.19 -12.01 22.70
N ALA A 198 -57.48 -11.83 21.40
CA ALA A 198 -58.66 -11.04 20.94
C ALA A 198 -59.79 -11.93 20.39
N ASP A 199 -59.67 -13.25 20.44
CA ASP A 199 -60.75 -14.25 20.22
C ASP A 199 -61.16 -14.88 21.56
#